data_14249cd102bb7098948a185119b36e7a
#
_entry.id   14249cd102bb7098948a185119b36e7a
#
_cell.length_a   1.000
_cell.length_b   1.000
_cell.length_c   1.000
_cell.angle_alpha   90.00
_cell.angle_beta   90.00
_cell.angle_gamma   90.00
#
_symmetry.space_group_name_H-M   'P 1'
#
loop_
_entity.id
_entity.type
_entity.pdbx_description
1 polymer ?
#
loop_
_entity_poly.entity_id
_entity_poly.type
_entity_poly.pdbx_seq_one_letter_code
_entity_poly.pdbx_strand_id
1 'polypeptide(L)'
;MSNFLQNFQQTSKNQVEHIYNMNHSRRGKAIIFNHTKFEDSSLSEREGTKVDKTRLSGTLEEVLKFDVEIYEDLRISEMKKILKNLSVEDHRDADCLFVALFTHGTDNGRLYDAEGTDYSQDELWKPFLNEDSSLSGKPKIIVIQACRGEKVGNSFLRISNSILRSIRGR
;
A
#
# COMPACT_ATOMS: atom_id res chain seq x y z
N MET A 1 45.08 -1.39 -11.31
CA MET A 1 43.77 -0.72 -11.55
C MET A 1 42.77 -1.53 -12.41
N SER A 2 43.17 -2.65 -12.97
CA SER A 2 42.35 -3.43 -13.93
C SER A 2 41.31 -4.37 -13.29
N ASN A 3 41.53 -4.86 -12.06
CA ASN A 3 40.67 -5.86 -11.43
C ASN A 3 39.40 -5.28 -10.74
N PHE A 4 39.39 -3.97 -10.47
CA PHE A 4 38.23 -3.34 -9.80
C PHE A 4 37.05 -3.13 -10.78
N LEU A 5 37.33 -2.78 -12.02
CA LEU A 5 36.32 -2.57 -13.06
C LEU A 5 35.74 -3.87 -13.61
N GLN A 6 36.51 -4.98 -13.61
CA GLN A 6 35.98 -6.29 -14.01
C GLN A 6 34.97 -6.86 -13.00
N ASN A 7 35.13 -6.61 -11.69
CA ASN A 7 34.16 -7.05 -10.69
C ASN A 7 32.84 -6.27 -10.75
N PHE A 8 32.83 -5.02 -11.22
CA PHE A 8 31.60 -4.24 -11.37
C PHE A 8 30.75 -4.71 -12.56
N GLN A 9 31.34 -5.24 -13.61
CA GLN A 9 30.62 -5.79 -14.78
C GLN A 9 30.08 -7.20 -14.54
N GLN A 10 30.61 -7.95 -13.58
CA GLN A 10 30.19 -9.31 -13.30
C GLN A 10 29.00 -9.40 -12.32
N THR A 11 28.77 -8.36 -11.52
CA THR A 11 27.60 -8.26 -10.61
C THR A 11 26.31 -7.83 -11.30
N SER A 12 26.36 -7.28 -12.52
CA SER A 12 25.15 -6.82 -13.24
C SER A 12 24.50 -7.90 -14.12
N LYS A 13 25.07 -9.09 -14.26
CA LYS A 13 24.59 -10.12 -15.20
C LYS A 13 23.55 -11.10 -14.67
N ASN A 14 23.16 -11.01 -13.38
CA ASN A 14 22.20 -11.95 -12.78
C ASN A 14 21.03 -11.26 -12.04
N GLN A 15 20.68 -10.02 -12.40
CA GLN A 15 19.36 -9.50 -12.03
C GLN A 15 18.36 -10.03 -13.07
N VAL A 16 17.66 -11.11 -12.72
CA VAL A 16 16.45 -11.50 -13.41
C VAL A 16 15.46 -10.34 -13.14
N GLU A 17 15.23 -9.50 -14.16
CA GLU A 17 14.17 -8.51 -14.10
C GLU A 17 12.84 -9.26 -14.01
N HIS A 18 12.22 -9.26 -12.85
CA HIS A 18 10.87 -9.79 -12.67
C HIS A 18 9.89 -8.79 -13.30
N ILE A 19 9.59 -9.00 -14.56
CA ILE A 19 8.58 -8.24 -15.28
C ILE A 19 7.22 -8.87 -14.96
N TYR A 20 6.34 -8.07 -14.32
CA TYR A 20 4.97 -8.49 -14.09
C TYR A 20 4.16 -8.47 -15.39
N ASN A 21 3.28 -9.47 -15.57
CA ASN A 21 2.31 -9.42 -16.66
C ASN A 21 1.24 -8.37 -16.35
N MET A 22 1.21 -7.30 -17.15
CA MET A 22 0.28 -6.17 -17.02
C MET A 22 -0.67 -6.09 -18.24
N ASN A 23 -1.00 -7.23 -18.86
CA ASN A 23 -1.82 -7.32 -20.06
C ASN A 23 -3.17 -8.02 -19.80
N HIS A 24 -3.66 -8.00 -18.57
CA HIS A 24 -4.99 -8.51 -18.24
C HIS A 24 -6.09 -7.53 -18.72
N SER A 25 -7.35 -7.98 -18.72
CA SER A 25 -8.48 -7.17 -19.19
C SER A 25 -8.82 -5.99 -18.30
N ARG A 26 -8.46 -6.05 -17.01
CA ARG A 26 -8.65 -4.98 -16.03
C ARG A 26 -7.34 -4.58 -15.37
N ARG A 27 -7.21 -3.31 -14.98
CA ARG A 27 -6.09 -2.85 -14.15
C ARG A 27 -6.14 -3.47 -12.76
N GLY A 28 -7.32 -3.56 -12.18
CA GLY A 28 -7.59 -4.11 -10.86
C GLY A 28 -8.33 -3.15 -9.96
N LYS A 29 -8.51 -3.54 -8.70
CA LYS A 29 -9.14 -2.71 -7.68
C LYS A 29 -8.13 -1.81 -6.98
N ALA A 30 -8.60 -0.62 -6.60
CA ALA A 30 -7.88 0.30 -5.73
C ALA A 30 -8.76 0.67 -4.54
N ILE A 31 -8.28 0.39 -3.33
CA ILE A 31 -8.96 0.74 -2.09
C ILE A 31 -8.25 1.93 -1.46
N ILE A 32 -9.00 2.97 -1.12
CA ILE A 32 -8.50 4.14 -0.38
C ILE A 32 -9.20 4.21 0.97
N PHE A 33 -8.47 4.01 2.05
CA PHE A 33 -8.91 4.31 3.41
C PHE A 33 -8.46 5.72 3.76
N ASN A 34 -9.41 6.60 4.08
CA ASN A 34 -9.12 7.98 4.42
C ASN A 34 -9.68 8.33 5.79
N HIS A 35 -8.79 8.61 6.75
CA HIS A 35 -9.18 9.08 8.07
C HIS A 35 -9.03 10.60 8.14
N THR A 36 -10.15 11.26 8.33
CA THR A 36 -10.25 12.71 8.51
C THR A 36 -10.53 13.05 9.97
N LYS A 37 -11.49 12.33 10.57
CA LYS A 37 -11.96 12.56 11.95
C LYS A 37 -11.58 11.39 12.84
N PHE A 38 -11.31 11.70 14.11
CA PHE A 38 -10.94 10.72 15.12
C PHE A 38 -11.84 10.91 16.35
N GLU A 39 -12.27 9.81 16.97
CA GLU A 39 -13.05 9.85 18.22
C GLU A 39 -12.14 10.26 19.40
N ASP A 40 -10.85 9.94 19.35
CA ASP A 40 -9.86 10.40 20.31
C ASP A 40 -9.55 11.90 20.10
N SER A 41 -9.94 12.74 21.05
CA SER A 41 -9.74 14.19 21.02
C SER A 41 -8.26 14.63 21.06
N SER A 42 -7.33 13.72 21.36
CA SER A 42 -5.89 13.98 21.29
C SER A 42 -5.36 13.99 19.85
N LEU A 43 -6.11 13.42 18.91
CA LEU A 43 -5.80 13.37 17.49
C LEU A 43 -6.55 14.49 16.75
N SER A 44 -5.80 15.39 16.12
CA SER A 44 -6.40 16.50 15.36
C SER A 44 -7.07 16.01 14.08
N GLU A 45 -8.11 16.73 13.65
CA GLU A 45 -8.71 16.49 12.33
C GLU A 45 -7.69 16.74 11.20
N ARG A 46 -7.71 15.89 10.16
CA ARG A 46 -6.79 15.96 9.02
C ARG A 46 -7.43 16.71 7.85
N GLU A 47 -7.57 18.03 7.95
CA GLU A 47 -8.27 18.87 6.96
C GLU A 47 -7.71 18.75 5.53
N GLY A 48 -6.39 18.60 5.37
CA GLY A 48 -5.74 18.51 4.05
C GLY A 48 -6.00 17.21 3.29
N THR A 49 -6.45 16.15 3.97
CA THR A 49 -6.58 14.80 3.39
C THR A 49 -7.62 14.71 2.27
N LYS A 50 -8.64 15.60 2.27
CA LYS A 50 -9.67 15.66 1.23
C LYS A 50 -9.08 15.94 -0.16
N VAL A 51 -8.08 16.81 -0.24
CA VAL A 51 -7.42 17.17 -1.50
C VAL A 51 -6.59 15.97 -2.00
N ASP A 52 -5.82 15.36 -1.10
CA ASP A 52 -4.96 14.22 -1.43
C ASP A 52 -5.80 13.02 -1.91
N LYS A 53 -6.88 12.70 -1.19
CA LYS A 53 -7.83 11.66 -1.57
C LYS A 53 -8.43 11.91 -2.96
N THR A 54 -8.94 13.11 -3.23
CA THR A 54 -9.57 13.45 -4.50
C THR A 54 -8.58 13.36 -5.67
N ARG A 55 -7.35 13.86 -5.48
CA ARG A 55 -6.30 13.78 -6.51
C ARG A 55 -5.88 12.35 -6.78
N LEU A 56 -5.70 11.56 -5.72
CA LEU A 56 -5.30 10.15 -5.87
C LEU A 56 -6.40 9.34 -6.55
N SER A 57 -7.67 9.46 -6.10
CA SER A 57 -8.77 8.71 -6.71
C SER A 57 -8.94 9.05 -8.19
N GLY A 58 -8.94 10.35 -8.55
CA GLY A 58 -9.01 10.75 -9.96
C GLY A 58 -7.84 10.20 -10.81
N THR A 59 -6.62 10.21 -10.27
CA THR A 59 -5.47 9.61 -10.98
C THR A 59 -5.64 8.10 -11.17
N LEU A 60 -6.10 7.39 -10.13
CA LEU A 60 -6.29 5.94 -10.19
C LEU A 60 -7.40 5.55 -11.17
N GLU A 61 -8.53 6.26 -11.18
CA GLU A 61 -9.66 5.99 -12.08
C GLU A 61 -9.41 6.46 -13.50
N GLU A 62 -9.08 7.74 -13.67
CA GLU A 62 -9.07 8.37 -14.98
C GLU A 62 -7.81 8.05 -15.79
N VAL A 63 -6.65 7.98 -15.13
CA VAL A 63 -5.35 7.78 -15.78
C VAL A 63 -4.96 6.31 -15.75
N LEU A 64 -4.97 5.70 -14.56
CA LEU A 64 -4.48 4.33 -14.35
C LEU A 64 -5.53 3.25 -14.54
N LYS A 65 -6.82 3.62 -14.68
CA LYS A 65 -7.95 2.72 -15.00
C LYS A 65 -8.21 1.65 -13.92
N PHE A 66 -8.00 1.99 -12.65
CA PHE A 66 -8.43 1.16 -11.54
C PHE A 66 -9.93 1.29 -11.28
N ASP A 67 -10.54 0.25 -10.74
CA ASP A 67 -11.84 0.28 -10.08
C ASP A 67 -11.62 0.75 -8.64
N VAL A 68 -12.03 1.99 -8.31
CA VAL A 68 -11.67 2.67 -7.07
C VAL A 68 -12.82 2.65 -6.07
N GLU A 69 -12.54 2.16 -4.86
CA GLU A 69 -13.44 2.25 -3.71
C GLU A 69 -12.80 3.10 -2.61
N ILE A 70 -13.57 4.02 -2.01
CA ILE A 70 -13.11 4.93 -0.96
C ILE A 70 -13.91 4.68 0.31
N TYR A 71 -13.20 4.55 1.42
CA TYR A 71 -13.76 4.35 2.74
C TYR A 71 -13.26 5.43 3.69
N GLU A 72 -14.20 6.08 4.39
CA GLU A 72 -13.93 7.20 5.29
C GLU A 72 -14.05 6.76 6.75
N ASP A 73 -13.11 7.20 7.58
CA ASP A 73 -13.17 7.14 9.03
C ASP A 73 -13.58 5.76 9.60
N LEU A 74 -12.96 4.69 9.10
CA LEU A 74 -13.24 3.32 9.53
C LEU A 74 -12.39 2.91 10.74
N ARG A 75 -12.95 2.02 11.56
CA ARG A 75 -12.22 1.28 12.58
C ARG A 75 -11.35 0.20 11.95
N ILE A 76 -10.26 -0.15 12.59
CA ILE A 76 -9.36 -1.22 12.09
C ILE A 76 -10.09 -2.55 11.89
N SER A 77 -11.09 -2.88 12.72
CA SER A 77 -11.89 -4.09 12.57
C SER A 77 -12.70 -4.13 11.27
N GLU A 78 -13.19 -2.98 10.80
CA GLU A 78 -13.94 -2.84 9.55
C GLU A 78 -12.98 -2.89 8.34
N MET A 79 -11.86 -2.17 8.42
CA MET A 79 -10.81 -2.23 7.40
C MET A 79 -10.32 -3.67 7.19
N LYS A 80 -10.09 -4.43 8.27
CA LYS A 80 -9.68 -5.84 8.19
C LYS A 80 -10.73 -6.72 7.49
N LYS A 81 -12.02 -6.47 7.67
CA LYS A 81 -13.09 -7.20 6.96
C LYS A 81 -13.02 -6.91 5.46
N ILE A 82 -12.87 -5.62 5.09
CA ILE A 82 -12.76 -5.20 3.68
C ILE A 82 -11.53 -5.85 3.03
N LEU A 83 -10.36 -5.73 3.66
CA LEU A 83 -9.11 -6.31 3.15
C LEU A 83 -9.18 -7.84 3.05
N LYS A 84 -9.84 -8.50 4.01
CA LYS A 84 -10.06 -9.96 3.98
C LYS A 84 -10.97 -10.35 2.82
N ASN A 85 -12.09 -9.66 2.61
CA ASN A 85 -12.98 -9.92 1.47
C ASN A 85 -12.22 -9.72 0.15
N LEU A 86 -11.53 -8.60 0.01
CA LEU A 86 -10.71 -8.30 -1.17
C LEU A 86 -9.66 -9.38 -1.45
N SER A 87 -9.07 -9.99 -0.42
CA SER A 87 -8.04 -11.02 -0.58
C SER A 87 -8.55 -12.35 -1.12
N VAL A 88 -9.86 -12.60 -1.03
CA VAL A 88 -10.50 -13.84 -1.51
C VAL A 88 -11.33 -13.64 -2.77
N GLU A 89 -11.46 -12.41 -3.26
CA GLU A 89 -12.09 -12.13 -4.54
C GLU A 89 -11.31 -12.74 -5.71
N ASP A 90 -11.98 -12.87 -6.85
CA ASP A 90 -11.32 -13.32 -8.08
C ASP A 90 -10.63 -12.16 -8.81
N HIS A 91 -9.31 -12.18 -8.82
CA HIS A 91 -8.46 -11.20 -9.49
C HIS A 91 -7.72 -11.76 -10.71
N ARG A 92 -8.14 -12.92 -11.24
CA ARG A 92 -7.43 -13.56 -12.37
C ARG A 92 -7.31 -12.68 -13.59
N ASP A 93 -8.32 -11.84 -13.83
CA ASP A 93 -8.38 -10.88 -14.95
C ASP A 93 -7.83 -9.48 -14.64
N ALA A 94 -7.22 -9.30 -13.47
CA ALA A 94 -6.64 -8.04 -13.01
C ALA A 94 -5.10 -8.05 -13.09
N ASP A 95 -4.51 -6.89 -13.40
CA ASP A 95 -3.05 -6.72 -13.44
C ASP A 95 -2.45 -6.67 -12.03
N CYS A 96 -3.04 -5.92 -11.13
CA CYS A 96 -2.51 -5.63 -9.81
C CYS A 96 -3.59 -5.22 -8.81
N LEU A 97 -3.19 -5.05 -7.55
CA LEU A 97 -3.99 -4.50 -6.48
C LEU A 97 -3.34 -3.22 -5.94
N PHE A 98 -4.17 -2.22 -5.61
CA PHE A 98 -3.72 -0.98 -4.98
C PHE A 98 -4.46 -0.73 -3.67
N VAL A 99 -3.75 -0.41 -2.60
CA VAL A 99 -4.34 -0.01 -1.31
C VAL A 99 -3.64 1.25 -0.84
N ALA A 100 -4.40 2.31 -0.59
CA ALA A 100 -3.91 3.53 0.04
C ALA A 100 -4.50 3.72 1.43
N LEU A 101 -3.72 4.27 2.33
CA LEU A 101 -4.18 4.69 3.65
C LEU A 101 -3.67 6.09 3.98
N PHE A 102 -4.58 6.98 4.32
CA PHE A 102 -4.33 8.30 4.86
C PHE A 102 -4.77 8.35 6.31
N THR A 103 -3.85 8.51 7.26
CA THR A 103 -4.18 8.56 8.69
C THR A 103 -3.08 9.26 9.50
N HIS A 104 -3.25 9.34 10.82
CA HIS A 104 -2.18 9.66 11.76
C HIS A 104 -1.31 8.44 12.05
N GLY A 105 -0.06 8.68 12.39
CA GLY A 105 0.87 7.65 12.82
C GLY A 105 1.53 7.99 14.15
N THR A 106 2.02 6.97 14.84
CA THR A 106 2.79 7.09 16.07
C THR A 106 4.29 7.21 15.78
N ASP A 107 5.06 7.62 16.78
CA ASP A 107 6.53 7.64 16.72
C ASP A 107 7.14 6.27 16.48
N ASN A 108 6.45 5.21 16.91
CA ASN A 108 6.86 3.83 16.74
C ASN A 108 6.49 3.24 15.38
N GLY A 109 5.92 4.05 14.46
CA GLY A 109 5.50 3.62 13.12
C GLY A 109 4.22 2.80 13.11
N ARG A 110 3.41 2.83 14.17
CA ARG A 110 2.05 2.32 14.18
C ARG A 110 1.09 3.35 13.58
N LEU A 111 -0.10 2.95 13.21
CA LEU A 111 -1.11 3.76 12.54
C LEU A 111 -2.34 3.86 13.42
N TYR A 112 -3.05 4.99 13.38
CA TYR A 112 -4.31 5.15 14.09
C TYR A 112 -5.51 4.87 13.19
N ASP A 113 -6.55 4.23 13.75
CA ASP A 113 -7.87 4.13 13.13
C ASP A 113 -8.78 5.30 13.58
N ALA A 114 -10.03 5.31 13.15
CA ALA A 114 -10.97 6.41 13.48
C ALA A 114 -11.33 6.51 14.97
N GLU A 115 -11.23 5.41 15.74
CA GLU A 115 -11.43 5.45 17.19
C GLU A 115 -10.20 6.00 17.94
N GLY A 116 -9.06 6.17 17.28
CA GLY A 116 -7.79 6.47 17.92
C GLY A 116 -7.04 5.21 18.41
N THR A 117 -7.50 4.03 17.99
CA THR A 117 -6.79 2.77 18.31
C THR A 117 -5.58 2.62 17.41
N ASP A 118 -4.39 2.43 17.99
CA ASP A 118 -3.18 2.23 17.23
C ASP A 118 -3.00 0.75 16.81
N TYR A 119 -2.54 0.52 15.57
CA TYR A 119 -2.33 -0.81 15.02
C TYR A 119 -1.07 -0.92 14.17
N SER A 120 -0.60 -2.15 13.94
CA SER A 120 0.54 -2.39 13.04
C SER A 120 0.16 -2.16 11.59
N GLN A 121 1.03 -1.46 10.86
CA GLN A 121 0.88 -1.32 9.40
C GLN A 121 0.81 -2.69 8.68
N ASP A 122 1.32 -3.76 9.28
CA ASP A 122 1.26 -5.12 8.71
C ASP A 122 -0.17 -5.60 8.44
N GLU A 123 -1.16 -5.07 9.17
CA GLU A 123 -2.57 -5.42 8.97
C GLU A 123 -3.07 -5.08 7.55
N LEU A 124 -2.39 -4.16 6.84
CA LEU A 124 -2.76 -3.76 5.49
C LEU A 124 -2.36 -4.79 4.41
N TRP A 125 -1.29 -5.57 4.63
CA TRP A 125 -0.82 -6.52 3.61
C TRP A 125 -0.91 -8.00 4.01
N LYS A 126 -1.00 -8.32 5.32
CA LYS A 126 -1.16 -9.71 5.79
C LYS A 126 -2.25 -10.50 5.04
N PRO A 127 -3.45 -9.94 4.76
CA PRO A 127 -4.49 -10.68 4.03
C PRO A 127 -4.07 -11.15 2.63
N PHE A 128 -3.08 -10.50 2.02
CA PHE A 128 -2.64 -10.76 0.65
C PHE A 128 -1.40 -11.66 0.54
N LEU A 129 -0.96 -12.27 1.63
CA LEU A 129 0.21 -13.15 1.66
C LEU A 129 -0.10 -14.60 1.23
N ASN A 130 -1.37 -14.94 1.02
CA ASN A 130 -1.76 -16.28 0.58
C ASN A 130 -1.30 -16.53 -0.86
N GLU A 131 -0.39 -17.49 -1.03
CA GLU A 131 0.17 -17.87 -2.34
C GLU A 131 -0.85 -18.59 -3.22
N ASP A 132 -1.90 -19.18 -2.66
CA ASP A 132 -2.97 -19.86 -3.40
C ASP A 132 -4.06 -18.91 -3.90
N SER A 133 -3.93 -17.59 -3.64
CA SER A 133 -4.91 -16.59 -4.08
C SER A 133 -4.73 -16.22 -5.56
N SER A 134 -5.79 -15.74 -6.19
CA SER A 134 -5.75 -15.18 -7.56
C SER A 134 -4.85 -13.94 -7.70
N LEU A 135 -4.38 -13.38 -6.57
CA LEU A 135 -3.37 -12.33 -6.51
C LEU A 135 -1.93 -12.85 -6.46
N SER A 136 -1.73 -14.17 -6.42
CA SER A 136 -0.38 -14.74 -6.44
C SER A 136 0.38 -14.29 -7.70
N GLY A 137 1.65 -13.92 -7.53
CA GLY A 137 2.49 -13.42 -8.63
C GLY A 137 2.12 -12.02 -9.17
N LYS A 138 1.07 -11.37 -8.67
CA LYS A 138 0.66 -10.03 -9.11
C LYS A 138 1.17 -8.94 -8.16
N PRO A 139 1.48 -7.73 -8.68
CA PRO A 139 1.85 -6.59 -7.85
C PRO A 139 0.73 -6.22 -6.86
N LYS A 140 1.11 -5.96 -5.61
CA LYS A 140 0.26 -5.41 -4.57
C LYS A 140 0.91 -4.12 -4.09
N ILE A 141 0.32 -2.99 -4.45
CA ILE A 141 0.89 -1.65 -4.19
C ILE A 141 0.22 -1.12 -2.93
N ILE A 142 1.00 -0.91 -1.87
CA ILE A 142 0.51 -0.36 -0.61
C ILE A 142 1.14 1.01 -0.40
N VAL A 143 0.30 2.04 -0.29
CA VAL A 143 0.71 3.42 -0.06
C VAL A 143 0.19 3.89 1.29
N ILE A 144 1.05 4.38 2.15
CA ILE A 144 0.68 4.89 3.46
C ILE A 144 1.18 6.33 3.58
N GLN A 145 0.26 7.25 3.84
CA GLN A 145 0.56 8.63 4.19
C GLN A 145 0.12 8.85 5.64
N ALA A 146 1.11 8.84 6.54
CA ALA A 146 0.92 9.06 7.97
C ALA A 146 2.12 9.82 8.55
N CYS A 147 1.87 10.75 9.47
CA CYS A 147 2.92 11.46 10.20
C CYS A 147 3.63 10.48 11.16
N ARG A 148 4.90 10.75 11.45
CA ARG A 148 5.72 9.98 12.41
C ARG A 148 6.19 10.93 13.51
N GLY A 149 5.28 11.28 14.46
CA GLY A 149 5.61 12.15 15.59
C GLY A 149 5.91 13.63 15.24
N GLU A 150 6.22 14.43 16.24
CA GLU A 150 6.36 15.89 16.17
C GLU A 150 7.56 16.44 15.37
N LYS A 151 8.32 15.64 14.66
CA LYS A 151 9.34 16.15 13.74
C LYS A 151 8.69 16.63 12.45
N VAL A 152 8.27 17.89 12.48
CA VAL A 152 7.81 18.65 11.32
C VAL A 152 8.82 18.52 10.17
N GLY A 153 8.40 17.97 9.07
CA GLY A 153 9.12 17.98 7.81
C GLY A 153 9.62 16.61 7.38
N ASN A 154 8.76 15.89 6.76
CA ASN A 154 8.97 15.04 5.58
C ASN A 154 7.86 14.00 5.51
N SER A 155 6.82 14.30 4.75
CA SER A 155 5.87 13.29 4.27
C SER A 155 6.64 12.40 3.28
N PHE A 156 7.02 11.20 3.71
CA PHE A 156 7.62 10.22 2.84
C PHE A 156 6.55 9.31 2.24
N LEU A 157 6.41 9.38 0.94
CA LEU A 157 5.76 8.32 0.17
C LEU A 157 6.64 7.06 0.33
N ARG A 158 6.22 6.10 1.14
CA ARG A 158 6.92 4.83 1.26
C ARG A 158 6.17 3.80 0.43
N ILE A 159 6.69 3.51 -0.75
CA ILE A 159 6.33 2.29 -1.46
C ILE A 159 6.98 1.17 -0.66
N SER A 160 6.17 0.39 0.06
CA SER A 160 6.70 -0.74 0.84
C SER A 160 7.09 -1.86 -0.12
N ASN A 161 8.39 -1.96 -0.43
CA ASN A 161 8.98 -3.08 -1.16
C ASN A 161 9.09 -4.37 -0.31
N SER A 162 8.32 -4.49 0.79
CA SER A 162 8.38 -5.67 1.67
C SER A 162 7.93 -6.96 1.00
N ILE A 163 7.21 -6.88 -0.12
CA ILE A 163 6.82 -8.04 -0.94
C ILE A 163 8.02 -8.61 -1.72
N LEU A 164 9.07 -7.81 -1.99
CA LEU A 164 10.28 -8.27 -2.69
C LEU A 164 11.22 -9.13 -1.82
N ARG A 165 11.05 -9.18 -0.51
CA ARG A 165 11.88 -10.00 0.38
C ARG A 165 11.42 -11.45 0.51
N SER A 166 10.16 -11.76 0.22
CA SER A 166 9.65 -13.15 0.29
C SER A 166 10.12 -14.02 -0.87
N ILE A 167 10.67 -13.43 -1.94
CA ILE A 167 11.15 -14.17 -3.13
C ILE A 167 12.65 -14.52 -3.03
N ARG A 168 13.36 -14.09 -1.97
CA ARG A 168 14.80 -14.39 -1.77
C ARG A 168 15.11 -15.56 -0.86
N GLY A 169 14.18 -16.47 -0.67
CA GLY A 169 14.37 -17.64 0.18
C GLY A 169 14.02 -18.95 -0.50
N ARG A 170 14.83 -19.37 -1.49
CA ARG A 170 15.21 -20.76 -1.77
C ARG A 170 16.33 -20.81 -2.80
#